data_bc33cc85e199c1ce46a796f978b351df
#
_entry.id   bc33cc85e199c1ce46a796f978b351df
#
_cell.length_a   1.000
_cell.length_b   1.000
_cell.length_c   1.000
_cell.angle_alpha   90.00
_cell.angle_beta   90.00
_cell.angle_gamma   90.00
#
_symmetry.space_group_name_H-M   'P 1'
#
loop_
_entity.id
_entity.type
_entity.pdbx_description
1 polymer ?
#
loop_
_entity_poly.entity_id
_entity_poly.type
_entity_poly.pdbx_seq_one_letter_code
_entity_poly.pdbx_strand_id
1 'polypeptide(L)'
;YTGKDALKDSNEARDFHRYAAQQFAQAGADFLYAALIPTLPEAIGMAYALAETGIPYIISFTIQADGCLIDHTPIADAIAAIDDLVSPAPVCYMTNCVHPGIVMQALLQPCNQAEIIHRRFLGIQANTSALSYAELDHAADLHSSDPETLADDIMKLRSIVPLRIFGGCCGTDARHMKAIAERITE
;
A
#
# COMPACT_ATOMS: atom_id res chain seq x y z
N TYR A 1 -12.84 -2.68 4.65
CA TYR A 1 -13.04 -2.30 3.24
C TYR A 1 -13.28 -3.56 2.39
N THR A 2 -14.38 -3.63 1.67
CA THR A 2 -14.81 -4.83 0.92
C THR A 2 -14.63 -4.70 -0.59
N GLY A 3 -14.17 -3.56 -1.09
CA GLY A 3 -14.06 -3.26 -2.52
C GLY A 3 -15.40 -3.06 -3.25
N LYS A 4 -16.54 -3.08 -2.53
CA LYS A 4 -17.87 -2.93 -3.15
C LYS A 4 -18.06 -1.58 -3.84
N ASP A 5 -17.44 -0.54 -3.27
CA ASP A 5 -17.52 0.84 -3.77
C ASP A 5 -16.31 1.22 -4.65
N ALA A 6 -15.46 0.23 -4.98
CA ALA A 6 -14.33 0.45 -5.87
C ALA A 6 -14.82 0.80 -7.29
N LEU A 7 -14.19 1.80 -7.90
CA LEU A 7 -14.45 2.16 -9.28
C LEU A 7 -13.92 1.06 -10.22
N LYS A 8 -14.78 0.57 -11.10
CA LYS A 8 -14.50 -0.59 -11.96
C LYS A 8 -13.96 -0.23 -13.33
N ASP A 9 -14.03 1.05 -13.69
CA ASP A 9 -13.49 1.59 -14.94
C ASP A 9 -12.39 2.60 -14.64
N SER A 10 -11.25 2.45 -15.31
CA SER A 10 -10.08 3.29 -15.04
C SER A 10 -10.25 4.75 -15.49
N ASN A 11 -11.08 5.03 -16.50
CA ASN A 11 -11.36 6.41 -16.90
C ASN A 11 -12.30 7.09 -15.91
N GLU A 12 -13.31 6.36 -15.42
CA GLU A 12 -14.19 6.85 -14.36
C GLU A 12 -13.38 7.14 -13.09
N ALA A 13 -12.49 6.24 -12.69
CA ALA A 13 -11.61 6.42 -11.55
C ALA A 13 -10.66 7.62 -11.73
N ARG A 14 -10.08 7.77 -12.92
CA ARG A 14 -9.26 8.95 -13.25
C ARG A 14 -10.03 10.25 -13.10
N ASP A 15 -11.22 10.33 -13.67
CA ASP A 15 -12.05 11.53 -13.63
C ASP A 15 -12.51 11.87 -12.20
N PHE A 16 -12.83 10.85 -11.41
CA PHE A 16 -13.22 10.99 -10.02
C PHE A 16 -12.06 11.55 -9.17
N HIS A 17 -10.87 10.99 -9.30
CA HIS A 17 -9.72 11.36 -8.44
C HIS A 17 -8.98 12.61 -8.92
N ARG A 18 -9.14 13.03 -10.18
CA ARG A 18 -8.45 14.17 -10.79
C ARG A 18 -8.63 15.47 -9.99
N TYR A 19 -9.86 15.76 -9.55
CA TYR A 19 -10.12 17.01 -8.82
C TYR A 19 -9.28 17.10 -7.54
N ALA A 20 -9.29 16.06 -6.71
CA ALA A 20 -8.53 16.03 -5.46
C ALA A 20 -7.01 16.11 -5.72
N ALA A 21 -6.51 15.36 -6.70
CA ALA A 21 -5.10 15.39 -7.10
C ALA A 21 -4.64 16.81 -7.48
N GLN A 22 -5.43 17.51 -8.28
CA GLN A 22 -5.14 18.88 -8.70
C GLN A 22 -5.17 19.87 -7.53
N GLN A 23 -6.11 19.72 -6.58
CA GLN A 23 -6.16 20.58 -5.40
C GLN A 23 -4.92 20.43 -4.52
N PHE A 24 -4.45 19.22 -4.29
CA PHE A 24 -3.20 18.98 -3.55
C PHE A 24 -1.98 19.55 -4.29
N ALA A 25 -1.93 19.41 -5.61
CA ALA A 25 -0.87 19.99 -6.42
C ALA A 25 -0.85 21.52 -6.32
N GLN A 26 -2.00 22.17 -6.44
CA GLN A 26 -2.14 23.64 -6.31
C GLN A 26 -1.81 24.14 -4.90
N ALA A 27 -2.05 23.32 -3.87
CA ALA A 27 -1.68 23.62 -2.50
C ALA A 27 -0.17 23.50 -2.22
N GLY A 28 0.63 23.07 -3.20
CA GLY A 28 2.09 22.96 -3.10
C GLY A 28 2.57 21.70 -2.38
N ALA A 29 1.87 20.58 -2.55
CA ALA A 29 2.32 19.28 -2.02
C ALA A 29 3.64 18.86 -2.69
N ASP A 30 4.60 18.37 -1.90
CA ASP A 30 5.89 17.87 -2.41
C ASP A 30 5.77 16.50 -3.07
N PHE A 31 4.82 15.67 -2.61
CA PHE A 31 4.46 14.38 -3.20
C PHE A 31 3.00 14.04 -2.91
N LEU A 32 2.43 13.10 -3.68
CA LEU A 32 1.07 12.62 -3.51
C LEU A 32 1.08 11.13 -3.09
N TYR A 33 0.14 10.77 -2.22
CA TYR A 33 0.03 9.41 -1.70
C TYR A 33 -1.41 8.91 -1.82
N ALA A 34 -1.61 7.87 -2.65
CA ALA A 34 -2.88 7.19 -2.79
C ALA A 34 -2.92 5.96 -1.89
N ALA A 35 -3.73 6.03 -0.83
CA ALA A 35 -3.84 4.97 0.18
C ALA A 35 -5.03 4.05 -0.05
N LEU A 36 -4.91 2.78 0.36
CA LEU A 36 -6.00 1.78 0.37
C LEU A 36 -6.63 1.55 -1.01
N ILE A 37 -5.84 1.55 -2.07
CA ILE A 37 -6.35 1.29 -3.42
C ILE A 37 -6.66 -0.20 -3.59
N PRO A 38 -7.93 -0.56 -3.86
CA PRO A 38 -8.40 -1.94 -3.70
C PRO A 38 -8.33 -2.79 -4.96
N THR A 39 -8.41 -2.17 -6.15
CA THR A 39 -8.56 -2.87 -7.43
C THR A 39 -7.64 -2.29 -8.48
N LEU A 40 -7.29 -3.11 -9.48
CA LEU A 40 -6.42 -2.66 -10.57
C LEU A 40 -7.04 -1.53 -11.41
N PRO A 41 -8.31 -1.56 -11.82
CA PRO A 41 -8.91 -0.46 -12.57
C PRO A 41 -8.86 0.87 -11.82
N GLU A 42 -9.16 0.87 -10.52
CA GLU A 42 -9.08 2.08 -9.69
C GLU A 42 -7.63 2.56 -9.52
N ALA A 43 -6.68 1.63 -9.35
CA ALA A 43 -5.26 1.96 -9.25
C ALA A 43 -4.72 2.61 -10.53
N ILE A 44 -5.10 2.10 -11.70
CA ILE A 44 -4.73 2.70 -13.00
C ILE A 44 -5.33 4.10 -13.13
N GLY A 45 -6.61 4.27 -12.85
CA GLY A 45 -7.28 5.59 -12.92
C GLY A 45 -6.68 6.59 -11.94
N MET A 46 -6.43 6.19 -10.70
CA MET A 46 -5.73 7.00 -9.71
C MET A 46 -4.34 7.38 -10.19
N ALA A 47 -3.56 6.43 -10.72
CA ALA A 47 -2.22 6.71 -11.23
C ALA A 47 -2.24 7.73 -12.36
N TYR A 48 -3.17 7.65 -13.30
CA TYR A 48 -3.35 8.68 -14.34
C TYR A 48 -3.66 10.06 -13.74
N ALA A 49 -4.60 10.14 -12.80
CA ALA A 49 -4.98 11.41 -12.17
C ALA A 49 -3.81 12.05 -11.42
N LEU A 50 -2.98 11.25 -10.74
CA LEU A 50 -1.79 11.74 -10.04
C LEU A 50 -0.66 12.12 -11.00
N ALA A 51 -0.40 11.33 -12.03
CA ALA A 51 0.62 11.61 -13.06
C ALA A 51 0.37 12.94 -13.78
N GLU A 52 -0.90 13.28 -14.05
CA GLU A 52 -1.30 14.55 -14.68
C GLU A 52 -0.89 15.79 -13.88
N THR A 53 -0.66 15.66 -12.57
CA THR A 53 -0.21 16.79 -11.74
C THR A 53 1.26 17.13 -11.91
N GLY A 54 2.08 16.21 -12.45
CA GLY A 54 3.53 16.32 -12.53
C GLY A 54 4.27 16.19 -11.19
N ILE A 55 3.55 15.93 -10.09
CA ILE A 55 4.12 15.74 -8.76
C ILE A 55 4.48 14.25 -8.56
N PRO A 56 5.63 13.91 -7.93
CA PRO A 56 5.94 12.54 -7.57
C PRO A 56 4.83 11.91 -6.72
N TYR A 57 4.50 10.65 -6.98
CA TYR A 57 3.41 9.99 -6.26
C TYR A 57 3.69 8.53 -5.96
N ILE A 58 2.98 8.02 -4.94
CA ILE A 58 3.07 6.65 -4.44
C ILE A 58 1.67 6.03 -4.49
N ILE A 59 1.57 4.77 -4.93
CA ILE A 59 0.35 3.98 -4.86
C ILE A 59 0.49 2.94 -3.75
N SER A 60 -0.49 2.90 -2.85
CA SER A 60 -0.57 1.95 -1.75
C SER A 60 -1.80 1.06 -1.90
N PHE A 61 -1.56 -0.24 -2.12
CA PHE A 61 -2.60 -1.21 -2.38
C PHE A 61 -3.24 -1.75 -1.10
N THR A 62 -4.51 -2.11 -1.20
CA THR A 62 -5.18 -3.02 -0.27
C THR A 62 -4.91 -4.45 -0.73
N ILE A 63 -4.12 -5.20 0.03
CA ILE A 63 -3.67 -6.54 -0.35
C ILE A 63 -4.22 -7.62 0.59
N GLN A 64 -4.30 -8.85 0.09
CA GLN A 64 -4.76 -10.03 0.82
C GLN A 64 -3.62 -11.05 0.95
N ALA A 65 -3.77 -12.00 1.87
CA ALA A 65 -2.76 -13.04 2.13
C ALA A 65 -2.49 -13.98 0.93
N ASP A 66 -3.46 -14.06 -0.01
CA ASP A 66 -3.33 -14.82 -1.25
C ASP A 66 -2.41 -14.17 -2.31
N GLY A 67 -1.88 -12.98 -2.00
CA GLY A 67 -0.97 -12.25 -2.88
C GLY A 67 -1.64 -11.32 -3.88
N CYS A 68 -2.93 -11.08 -3.71
CA CYS A 68 -3.73 -10.29 -4.65
C CYS A 68 -4.31 -9.03 -4.01
N LEU A 69 -4.75 -8.11 -4.85
CA LEU A 69 -5.68 -7.04 -4.52
C LEU A 69 -7.07 -7.63 -4.28
N ILE A 70 -8.05 -6.79 -3.89
CA ILE A 70 -9.43 -7.23 -3.61
C ILE A 70 -10.14 -7.82 -4.85
N ASP A 71 -9.77 -7.40 -6.05
CA ASP A 71 -10.28 -7.91 -7.33
C ASP A 71 -9.56 -9.16 -7.85
N HIS A 72 -8.76 -9.80 -6.99
CA HIS A 72 -7.94 -10.98 -7.30
C HIS A 72 -6.80 -10.74 -8.31
N THR A 73 -6.43 -9.48 -8.58
CA THR A 73 -5.24 -9.15 -9.38
C THR A 73 -3.98 -9.39 -8.55
N PRO A 74 -3.00 -10.20 -8.99
CA PRO A 74 -1.73 -10.34 -8.33
C PRO A 74 -1.00 -9.00 -8.17
N ILE A 75 -0.30 -8.79 -7.05
CA ILE A 75 0.42 -7.53 -6.78
C ILE A 75 1.46 -7.25 -7.88
N ALA A 76 2.19 -8.27 -8.32
CA ALA A 76 3.19 -8.12 -9.39
C ALA A 76 2.56 -7.67 -10.71
N ASP A 77 1.41 -8.22 -11.07
CA ASP A 77 0.68 -7.88 -12.30
C ASP A 77 0.13 -6.46 -12.22
N ALA A 78 -0.39 -6.06 -11.06
CA ALA A 78 -0.89 -4.69 -10.83
C ALA A 78 0.23 -3.66 -11.00
N ILE A 79 1.40 -3.91 -10.43
CA ILE A 79 2.59 -3.04 -10.58
C ILE A 79 3.02 -2.96 -12.05
N ALA A 80 3.14 -4.11 -12.72
CA ALA A 80 3.55 -4.17 -14.11
C ALA A 80 2.59 -3.42 -15.03
N ALA A 81 1.28 -3.62 -14.85
CA ALA A 81 0.26 -2.94 -15.64
C ALA A 81 0.29 -1.42 -15.48
N ILE A 82 0.46 -0.91 -14.26
CA ILE A 82 0.50 0.53 -14.01
C ILE A 82 1.79 1.13 -14.61
N ASP A 83 2.94 0.48 -14.39
CA ASP A 83 4.23 0.96 -14.92
C ASP A 83 4.26 0.98 -16.47
N ASP A 84 3.53 0.06 -17.12
CA ASP A 84 3.41 0.01 -18.60
C ASP A 84 2.45 1.07 -19.15
N LEU A 85 1.35 1.35 -18.45
CA LEU A 85 0.28 2.20 -18.94
C LEU A 85 0.44 3.68 -18.59
N VAL A 86 1.08 4.02 -17.46
CA VAL A 86 1.07 5.38 -16.90
C VAL A 86 2.45 6.00 -16.90
N SER A 87 2.54 7.21 -17.48
CA SER A 87 3.78 8.01 -17.50
C SER A 87 3.50 9.45 -17.07
N PRO A 88 4.25 10.01 -16.08
CA PRO A 88 5.29 9.32 -15.29
C PRO A 88 4.70 8.24 -14.39
N ALA A 89 5.43 7.13 -14.23
CA ALA A 89 5.04 6.05 -13.33
C ALA A 89 5.14 6.48 -11.84
N PRO A 90 4.47 5.79 -10.90
CA PRO A 90 4.66 6.01 -9.46
C PRO A 90 6.13 5.92 -9.05
N VAL A 91 6.55 6.66 -8.03
CA VAL A 91 7.91 6.51 -7.46
C VAL A 91 8.13 5.09 -6.95
N CYS A 92 7.14 4.53 -6.27
CA CYS A 92 7.12 3.16 -5.81
C CYS A 92 5.68 2.73 -5.49
N TYR A 93 5.55 1.46 -5.14
CA TYR A 93 4.32 0.87 -4.61
C TYR A 93 4.54 0.42 -3.16
N MET A 94 3.46 0.40 -2.40
CA MET A 94 3.47 -0.06 -1.01
C MET A 94 2.10 -0.60 -0.61
N THR A 95 1.96 -0.92 0.65
CA THR A 95 0.67 -1.27 1.26
C THR A 95 0.48 -0.55 2.58
N ASN A 96 -0.77 -0.35 2.98
CA ASN A 96 -1.10 0.23 4.28
C ASN A 96 -2.29 -0.46 4.93
N CYS A 97 -2.42 -0.27 6.24
CA CYS A 97 -3.48 -0.84 7.07
C CYS A 97 -3.56 -2.37 7.02
N VAL A 98 -2.42 -3.03 6.96
CA VAL A 98 -2.27 -4.49 6.92
C VAL A 98 -1.11 -4.91 7.83
N HIS A 99 -1.24 -6.06 8.50
CA HIS A 99 -0.19 -6.60 9.36
C HIS A 99 1.01 -7.11 8.53
N PRO A 100 2.27 -6.90 8.98
CA PRO A 100 3.47 -7.35 8.24
C PRO A 100 3.45 -8.86 7.92
N GLY A 101 2.92 -9.69 8.81
CA GLY A 101 2.77 -11.12 8.57
C GLY A 101 1.86 -11.47 7.39
N ILE A 102 0.79 -10.71 7.18
CA ILE A 102 -0.09 -10.88 6.00
C ILE A 102 0.66 -10.45 4.72
N VAL A 103 1.39 -9.34 4.78
CA VAL A 103 2.20 -8.86 3.64
C VAL A 103 3.27 -9.90 3.27
N MET A 104 3.92 -10.50 4.28
CA MET A 104 4.91 -11.56 4.07
C MET A 104 4.29 -12.78 3.36
N GLN A 105 3.11 -13.24 3.83
CA GLN A 105 2.37 -14.32 3.15
C GLN A 105 2.03 -13.96 1.71
N ALA A 106 1.55 -12.75 1.47
CA ALA A 106 1.19 -12.24 0.14
C ALA A 106 2.39 -12.22 -0.83
N LEU A 107 3.53 -11.68 -0.38
CA LEU A 107 4.71 -11.55 -1.22
C LEU A 107 5.44 -12.88 -1.47
N LEU A 108 5.24 -13.90 -0.61
CA LEU A 108 5.77 -15.24 -0.80
C LEU A 108 4.92 -16.11 -1.75
N GLN A 109 3.74 -15.64 -2.17
CA GLN A 109 2.93 -16.37 -3.15
C GLN A 109 3.67 -16.49 -4.50
N PRO A 110 3.51 -17.61 -5.22
CA PRO A 110 4.18 -17.82 -6.50
C PRO A 110 3.94 -16.72 -7.53
N CYS A 111 2.75 -16.13 -7.55
CA CYS A 111 2.40 -15.02 -8.45
C CYS A 111 3.19 -13.73 -8.20
N ASN A 112 3.80 -13.57 -7.01
CA ASN A 112 4.57 -12.38 -6.62
C ASN A 112 6.09 -12.61 -6.56
N GLN A 113 6.61 -13.73 -7.10
CA GLN A 113 8.05 -14.02 -7.14
C GLN A 113 8.78 -13.32 -8.30
N ALA A 114 8.12 -12.37 -8.97
CA ALA A 114 8.70 -11.61 -10.06
C ALA A 114 9.66 -10.52 -9.53
N GLU A 115 10.74 -10.25 -10.29
CA GLU A 115 11.75 -9.23 -9.95
C GLU A 115 11.14 -7.83 -9.73
N ILE A 116 10.03 -7.53 -10.37
CA ILE A 116 9.34 -6.24 -10.23
C ILE A 116 8.92 -5.96 -8.79
N ILE A 117 8.57 -6.98 -8.01
CA ILE A 117 8.26 -6.84 -6.57
C ILE A 117 9.47 -6.28 -5.83
N HIS A 118 10.66 -6.86 -6.02
CA HIS A 118 11.87 -6.39 -5.34
C HIS A 118 12.30 -4.98 -5.77
N ARG A 119 11.97 -4.58 -6.99
CA ARG A 119 12.33 -3.25 -7.49
C ARG A 119 11.32 -2.16 -7.14
N ARG A 120 10.05 -2.50 -7.04
CA ARG A 120 8.97 -1.52 -7.03
C ARG A 120 8.14 -1.50 -5.75
N PHE A 121 8.02 -2.64 -5.02
CA PHE A 121 7.27 -2.70 -3.77
C PHE A 121 8.20 -2.33 -2.60
N LEU A 122 8.14 -1.07 -2.14
CA LEU A 122 9.18 -0.52 -1.26
C LEU A 122 8.67 -0.01 0.09
N GLY A 123 7.40 -0.20 0.43
CA GLY A 123 6.91 0.38 1.68
C GLY A 123 5.76 -0.37 2.36
N ILE A 124 5.62 -0.07 3.64
CA ILE A 124 4.50 -0.50 4.48
C ILE A 124 4.14 0.59 5.49
N GLN A 125 2.82 0.84 5.67
CA GLN A 125 2.27 1.46 6.88
C GLN A 125 1.48 0.39 7.64
N ALA A 126 2.12 -0.20 8.64
CA ALA A 126 1.67 -1.41 9.28
C ALA A 126 0.47 -1.20 10.20
N ASN A 127 -0.48 -2.15 10.16
CA ASN A 127 -1.48 -2.37 11.19
C ASN A 127 -0.91 -3.32 12.26
N THR A 128 -1.24 -3.10 13.51
CA THR A 128 -0.81 -3.96 14.62
C THR A 128 -1.60 -5.26 14.72
N SER A 129 -2.80 -5.33 14.15
CA SER A 129 -3.64 -6.53 14.16
C SER A 129 -3.35 -7.44 12.99
N ALA A 130 -3.16 -8.73 13.26
CA ALA A 130 -3.01 -9.77 12.23
C ALA A 130 -4.35 -10.25 11.65
N LEU A 131 -5.48 -9.66 12.06
CA LEU A 131 -6.80 -9.95 11.52
C LEU A 131 -6.94 -9.39 10.10
N SER A 132 -7.74 -10.05 9.29
CA SER A 132 -8.11 -9.58 7.95
C SER A 132 -8.96 -8.31 7.99
N TYR A 133 -9.08 -7.60 6.88
CA TYR A 133 -9.99 -6.45 6.76
C TYR A 133 -11.43 -6.79 7.13
N ALA A 134 -11.91 -7.97 6.75
CA ALA A 134 -13.28 -8.42 7.05
C ALA A 134 -13.51 -8.68 8.55
N GLU A 135 -12.49 -9.16 9.26
CA GLU A 135 -12.55 -9.41 10.71
C GLU A 135 -12.41 -8.11 11.52
N LEU A 136 -11.72 -7.11 10.98
CA LEU A 136 -11.57 -5.79 11.59
C LEU A 136 -12.76 -4.86 11.31
N ASP A 137 -13.57 -5.19 10.30
CA ASP A 137 -14.74 -4.39 9.95
C ASP A 137 -15.74 -4.40 11.10
N HIS A 138 -16.14 -3.21 11.57
CA HIS A 138 -16.99 -3.01 12.74
C HIS A 138 -16.43 -3.52 14.08
N ALA A 139 -15.10 -3.76 14.20
CA ALA A 139 -14.50 -4.08 15.49
C ALA A 139 -14.77 -2.97 16.52
N ALA A 140 -15.31 -3.34 17.68
CA ALA A 140 -15.64 -2.39 18.74
C ALA A 140 -14.41 -1.88 19.49
N ASP A 141 -13.34 -2.68 19.53
CA ASP A 141 -12.12 -2.39 20.27
C ASP A 141 -10.93 -2.16 19.34
N LEU A 142 -10.03 -1.27 19.74
CA LEU A 142 -8.75 -1.07 19.06
C LEU A 142 -7.79 -2.22 19.39
N HIS A 143 -7.45 -3.01 18.39
CA HIS A 143 -6.43 -4.04 18.53
C HIS A 143 -5.04 -3.38 18.40
N SER A 144 -4.25 -3.45 19.48
CA SER A 144 -2.87 -2.97 19.50
C SER A 144 -1.95 -4.11 19.93
N SER A 145 -0.84 -4.30 19.23
CA SER A 145 0.20 -5.25 19.61
C SER A 145 1.35 -4.55 20.35
N ASP A 146 2.27 -5.35 20.86
CA ASP A 146 3.50 -4.83 21.45
C ASP A 146 4.39 -4.16 20.36
N PRO A 147 4.93 -2.95 20.61
CA PRO A 147 5.76 -2.22 19.66
C PRO A 147 6.99 -2.97 19.17
N GLU A 148 7.69 -3.70 20.04
CA GLU A 148 8.88 -4.47 19.66
C GLU A 148 8.52 -5.64 18.75
N THR A 149 7.41 -6.32 19.04
CA THR A 149 6.89 -7.41 18.19
C THR A 149 6.57 -6.91 16.78
N LEU A 150 5.91 -5.75 16.65
CA LEU A 150 5.61 -5.18 15.35
C LEU A 150 6.88 -4.80 14.59
N ALA A 151 7.86 -4.21 15.27
CA ALA A 151 9.15 -3.86 14.69
C ALA A 151 9.90 -5.10 14.18
N ASP A 152 9.95 -6.17 14.96
CA ASP A 152 10.56 -7.44 14.56
C ASP A 152 9.87 -8.06 13.33
N ASP A 153 8.54 -8.01 13.25
CA ASP A 153 7.81 -8.50 12.08
C ASP A 153 8.05 -7.66 10.83
N ILE A 154 8.22 -6.35 10.96
CA ILE A 154 8.64 -5.48 9.85
C ILE A 154 10.06 -5.82 9.40
N MET A 155 10.99 -6.13 10.31
CA MET A 155 12.35 -6.54 9.93
C MET A 155 12.39 -7.90 9.24
N LYS A 156 11.55 -8.85 9.64
CA LYS A 156 11.36 -10.11 8.89
C LYS A 156 10.86 -9.84 7.47
N LEU A 157 9.87 -8.95 7.30
CA LEU A 157 9.39 -8.56 5.98
C LEU A 157 10.49 -7.87 5.15
N ARG A 158 11.30 -7.00 5.75
CA ARG A 158 12.44 -6.34 5.11
C ARG A 158 13.50 -7.33 4.60
N SER A 159 13.61 -8.52 5.19
CA SER A 159 14.51 -9.57 4.70
C SER A 159 14.03 -10.23 3.40
N ILE A 160 12.73 -10.10 3.06
CA ILE A 160 12.11 -10.66 1.85
C ILE A 160 12.14 -9.63 0.71
N VAL A 161 11.79 -8.37 1.01
CA VAL A 161 11.76 -7.27 0.02
C VAL A 161 12.50 -6.04 0.57
N PRO A 162 13.19 -5.26 -0.28
CA PRO A 162 14.05 -4.15 0.16
C PRO A 162 13.22 -2.91 0.56
N LEU A 163 12.42 -3.03 1.63
CA LEU A 163 11.60 -1.93 2.12
C LEU A 163 12.45 -0.70 2.46
N ARG A 164 11.95 0.48 2.10
CA ARG A 164 12.56 1.80 2.33
C ARG A 164 11.62 2.79 2.99
N ILE A 165 10.31 2.54 2.94
CA ILE A 165 9.28 3.39 3.54
C ILE A 165 8.61 2.58 4.65
N PHE A 166 8.63 3.14 5.85
CA PHE A 166 8.10 2.50 7.05
C PHE A 166 7.15 3.46 7.75
N GLY A 167 6.04 2.93 8.22
CA GLY A 167 5.05 3.71 8.94
C GLY A 167 4.08 2.83 9.70
N GLY A 168 3.21 3.49 10.45
CA GLY A 168 2.12 2.85 11.18
C GLY A 168 0.75 3.27 10.66
N CYS A 169 -0.25 2.42 10.91
CA CYS A 169 -1.64 2.65 10.64
C CYS A 169 -2.47 2.32 11.90
N CYS A 170 -3.58 1.62 11.78
CA CYS A 170 -4.45 1.29 12.91
C CYS A 170 -3.73 0.53 14.03
N GLY A 171 -3.98 0.93 15.26
CA GLY A 171 -3.37 0.33 16.46
C GLY A 171 -1.95 0.79 16.79
N THR A 172 -1.30 1.58 15.91
CA THR A 172 0.05 2.10 16.15
C THR A 172 0.04 3.46 16.85
N ASP A 173 1.10 3.73 17.60
CA ASP A 173 1.39 5.02 18.23
C ASP A 173 2.90 5.36 18.14
N ALA A 174 3.32 6.43 18.84
CA ALA A 174 4.71 6.88 18.84
C ALA A 174 5.71 5.82 19.34
N ARG A 175 5.29 4.90 20.23
CA ARG A 175 6.14 3.81 20.74
C ARG A 175 6.49 2.82 19.63
N HIS A 176 5.49 2.47 18.79
CA HIS A 176 5.67 1.61 17.63
C HIS A 176 6.62 2.25 16.60
N MET A 177 6.43 3.54 16.33
CA MET A 177 7.31 4.26 15.39
C MET A 177 8.74 4.35 15.90
N LYS A 178 8.92 4.53 17.21
CA LYS A 178 10.24 4.53 17.84
C LYS A 178 10.92 3.17 17.69
N ALA A 179 10.23 2.07 18.06
CA ALA A 179 10.76 0.71 17.96
C ALA A 179 11.18 0.36 16.51
N ILE A 180 10.33 0.71 15.53
CA ILE A 180 10.65 0.51 14.11
C ILE A 180 11.88 1.32 13.69
N ALA A 181 11.97 2.59 14.08
CA ALA A 181 13.10 3.46 13.74
C ALA A 181 14.42 2.95 14.32
N GLU A 182 14.42 2.49 15.56
CA GLU A 182 15.58 1.89 16.22
C GLU A 182 16.06 0.65 15.47
N ARG A 183 15.17 -0.28 15.08
CA ARG A 183 15.52 -1.50 14.32
C ARG A 183 16.02 -1.22 12.89
N ILE A 184 15.58 -0.14 12.26
CA ILE A 184 16.04 0.21 10.90
C ILE A 184 17.50 0.69 10.92
N THR A 185 17.96 1.29 12.01
CA THR A 185 19.28 1.90 12.16
C THR A 185 20.33 0.94 12.72
N GLU A 186 19.94 -0.21 13.24
CA GLU A 186 20.83 -1.31 13.62
C GLU A 186 21.39 -2.06 12.39
#